data_ce3c9a064e550a18259ee240254d7e52
#
_entry.id   ce3c9a064e550a18259ee240254d7e52
#
_cell.length_a   1.000
_cell.length_b   1.000
_cell.length_c   1.000
_cell.angle_alpha   90.00
_cell.angle_beta   90.00
_cell.angle_gamma   90.00
#
_symmetry.space_group_name_H-M   'P 1'
#
loop_
_entity.id
_entity.type
_entity.pdbx_description
1 polymer ?
#
loop_
_entity_poly.entity_id
_entity_poly.type
_entity_poly.pdbx_seq_one_letter_code
_entity_poly.pdbx_strand_id
1 'polypeptide(L)'
;IAVLQGQSWPRFWRRWAQVVGCAALVSLGSWWMFPHSWISFGVLHGMALMLLMVRWLLVRGWLRGATPWVLGLGAVLAAPLLSALLQSHGSPALGAALQSRWWNWLGVVTEKPPTEDWVPLLPWLGVMLWGAGAAQWWWQRRTSRAVRTAGAAERALALLGRWSLSYYMLHQPVLIGLLMAFRALSAAH
;
A
#
# COMPACT_ATOMS: atom_id res chain seq x y z
N ILE A 1 0.97 -13.18 8.09
CA ILE A 1 1.77 -14.36 8.47
C ILE A 1 2.79 -13.99 9.54
N ALA A 2 3.66 -12.99 9.34
CA ALA A 2 4.69 -12.62 10.32
C ALA A 2 4.13 -12.34 11.74
N VAL A 3 2.98 -11.69 11.85
CA VAL A 3 2.29 -11.46 13.14
C VAL A 3 1.79 -12.77 13.75
N LEU A 4 1.25 -13.67 12.92
CA LEU A 4 0.78 -14.99 13.34
C LEU A 4 1.93 -15.90 13.81
N GLN A 5 3.15 -15.66 13.32
CA GLN A 5 4.38 -16.33 13.72
C GLN A 5 5.08 -15.67 14.93
N GLY A 6 4.43 -14.74 15.63
CA GLY A 6 4.98 -14.08 16.81
C GLY A 6 6.07 -13.03 16.49
N GLN A 7 5.99 -12.36 15.35
CA GLN A 7 6.91 -11.27 15.06
C GLN A 7 6.93 -10.23 16.19
N SER A 8 8.10 -10.02 16.79
CA SER A 8 8.30 -9.04 17.85
C SER A 8 8.03 -7.61 17.37
N TRP A 9 7.53 -6.75 18.25
CA TRP A 9 7.29 -5.33 17.97
C TRP A 9 8.53 -4.60 17.44
N PRO A 10 9.76 -4.78 17.97
CA PRO A 10 10.94 -4.10 17.43
C PRO A 10 11.23 -4.44 15.96
N ARG A 11 11.06 -5.69 15.56
CA ARG A 11 11.24 -6.09 14.14
C ARG A 11 10.18 -5.47 13.22
N PHE A 12 8.95 -5.34 13.71
CA PHE A 12 7.90 -4.68 12.98
C PHE A 12 8.21 -3.19 12.80
N TRP A 13 8.52 -2.47 13.88
CA TRP A 13 8.81 -1.04 13.85
C TRP A 13 10.00 -0.71 12.95
N ARG A 14 11.04 -1.53 12.98
CA ARG A 14 12.20 -1.35 12.08
C ARG A 14 11.78 -1.42 10.60
N ARG A 15 10.98 -2.42 10.21
CA ARG A 15 10.51 -2.57 8.83
C ARG A 15 9.52 -1.48 8.46
N TRP A 16 8.63 -1.13 9.36
CA TRP A 16 7.68 -0.05 9.17
C TRP A 16 8.41 1.29 8.96
N ALA A 17 9.39 1.61 9.79
CA ALA A 17 10.22 2.80 9.63
C ALA A 17 10.96 2.85 8.29
N GLN A 18 11.41 1.70 7.76
CA GLN A 18 11.99 1.64 6.41
C GLN A 18 10.96 2.03 5.34
N VAL A 19 9.74 1.52 5.43
CA VAL A 19 8.67 1.87 4.48
C VAL A 19 8.33 3.36 4.57
N VAL A 20 8.19 3.90 5.78
CA VAL A 20 7.93 5.34 6.01
C VAL A 20 9.09 6.20 5.50
N GLY A 21 10.33 5.81 5.76
CA GLY A 21 11.51 6.52 5.26
C GLY A 21 11.55 6.54 3.73
N CYS A 22 11.26 5.41 3.08
CA CYS A 22 11.13 5.34 1.62
C CYS A 22 9.96 6.20 1.10
N ALA A 23 8.81 6.21 1.80
CA ALA A 23 7.67 7.07 1.46
C ALA A 23 8.05 8.56 1.49
N ALA A 24 8.75 8.99 2.55
CA ALA A 24 9.23 10.36 2.68
C ALA A 24 10.23 10.73 1.56
N LEU A 25 11.16 9.83 1.22
CA LEU A 25 12.11 10.04 0.12
C LEU A 25 11.38 10.19 -1.23
N VAL A 26 10.35 9.37 -1.50
CA VAL A 26 9.54 9.49 -2.72
C VAL A 26 8.80 10.82 -2.76
N SER A 27 8.21 11.26 -1.64
CA SER A 27 7.54 12.57 -1.58
C SER A 27 8.52 13.73 -1.81
N LEU A 28 9.67 13.71 -1.16
CA LEU A 28 10.69 14.75 -1.31
C LEU A 28 11.27 14.78 -2.75
N GLY A 29 11.58 13.61 -3.29
CA GLY A 29 12.09 13.49 -4.67
C GLY A 29 11.06 13.95 -5.70
N SER A 30 9.80 13.53 -5.56
CA SER A 30 8.73 13.95 -6.48
C SER A 30 8.40 15.44 -6.33
N TRP A 31 8.45 16.00 -5.13
CA TRP A 31 8.25 17.42 -4.90
C TRP A 31 9.33 18.27 -5.61
N TRP A 32 10.57 17.78 -5.60
CA TRP A 32 11.66 18.44 -6.28
C TRP A 32 11.56 18.33 -7.81
N MET A 33 11.16 17.16 -8.33
CA MET A 33 11.08 16.90 -9.78
C MET A 33 9.78 17.42 -10.41
N PHE A 34 8.65 17.30 -9.68
CA PHE A 34 7.29 17.57 -10.16
C PHE A 34 6.49 18.37 -9.13
N PRO A 35 6.82 19.67 -8.89
CA PRO A 35 6.23 20.44 -7.79
C PRO A 35 4.71 20.61 -7.89
N HIS A 36 4.12 20.52 -9.09
CA HIS A 36 2.67 20.64 -9.28
C HIS A 36 1.91 19.32 -9.09
N SER A 37 2.56 18.16 -9.33
CA SER A 37 1.97 16.82 -9.24
C SER A 37 2.70 15.87 -8.27
N TRP A 38 3.40 16.47 -7.27
CA TRP A 38 4.18 15.67 -6.32
C TRP A 38 3.34 14.67 -5.52
N ILE A 39 3.96 13.58 -5.13
CA ILE A 39 3.32 12.47 -4.41
C ILE A 39 3.15 12.83 -2.94
N SER A 40 1.95 13.30 -2.59
CA SER A 40 1.58 13.57 -1.19
C SER A 40 1.17 12.31 -0.44
N PHE A 41 0.49 11.38 -1.13
CA PHE A 41 0.05 10.11 -0.58
C PHE A 41 0.04 9.04 -1.68
N GLY A 42 1.17 8.36 -1.85
CA GLY A 42 1.35 7.26 -2.80
C GLY A 42 1.28 5.88 -2.14
N VAL A 43 1.63 4.84 -2.89
CA VAL A 43 1.55 3.43 -2.48
C VAL A 43 2.29 3.15 -1.16
N LEU A 44 3.48 3.71 -0.95
CA LEU A 44 4.26 3.48 0.29
C LEU A 44 3.61 4.12 1.52
N HIS A 45 2.98 5.30 1.36
CA HIS A 45 2.20 5.94 2.43
C HIS A 45 0.99 5.11 2.81
N GLY A 46 0.22 4.68 1.80
CA GLY A 46 -0.92 3.79 2.00
C GLY A 46 -0.51 2.48 2.68
N MET A 47 0.58 1.85 2.22
CA MET A 47 1.11 0.63 2.84
C MET A 47 1.52 0.85 4.29
N ALA A 48 2.22 1.93 4.62
CA ALA A 48 2.64 2.24 5.98
C ALA A 48 1.43 2.34 6.92
N LEU A 49 0.40 3.08 6.51
CA LEU A 49 -0.83 3.25 7.30
C LEU A 49 -1.60 1.94 7.44
N MET A 50 -1.84 1.23 6.34
CA MET A 50 -2.57 -0.04 6.33
C MET A 50 -1.87 -1.13 7.13
N LEU A 51 -0.52 -1.20 7.11
CA LEU A 51 0.25 -2.13 7.92
C LEU A 51 0.01 -1.91 9.42
N LEU A 52 -0.04 -0.66 9.87
CA LEU A 52 -0.37 -0.32 11.27
C LEU A 52 -1.80 -0.76 11.62
N MET A 53 -2.77 -0.40 10.78
CA MET A 53 -4.18 -0.72 11.01
C MET A 53 -4.40 -2.24 11.07
N VAL A 54 -3.91 -2.98 10.08
CA VAL A 54 -4.09 -4.44 10.03
C VAL A 54 -3.35 -5.11 11.19
N ARG A 55 -2.13 -4.67 11.54
CA ARG A 55 -1.42 -5.21 12.71
C ARG A 55 -2.18 -4.95 14.00
N TRP A 56 -2.70 -3.74 14.19
CA TRP A 56 -3.48 -3.37 15.36
C TRP A 56 -4.75 -4.25 15.48
N LEU A 57 -5.49 -4.41 14.39
CA LEU A 57 -6.68 -5.28 14.33
C LEU A 57 -6.35 -6.74 14.64
N LEU A 58 -5.21 -7.25 14.12
CA LEU A 58 -4.74 -8.62 14.38
C LEU A 58 -4.38 -8.81 15.85
N VAL A 59 -3.63 -7.89 16.45
CA VAL A 59 -3.22 -7.95 17.87
C VAL A 59 -4.43 -7.87 18.80
N ARG A 60 -5.43 -7.04 18.46
CA ARG A 60 -6.70 -6.97 19.20
C ARG A 60 -7.59 -8.22 19.00
N GLY A 61 -7.24 -9.11 18.08
CA GLY A 61 -8.02 -10.30 17.78
C GLY A 61 -9.34 -10.03 17.05
N TRP A 62 -9.50 -8.83 16.47
CA TRP A 62 -10.71 -8.43 15.74
C TRP A 62 -10.81 -9.09 14.36
N LEU A 63 -9.68 -9.48 13.77
CA LEU A 63 -9.66 -10.16 12.48
C LEU A 63 -9.71 -11.68 12.66
N ARG A 64 -10.89 -12.23 13.02
CA ARG A 64 -11.12 -13.66 13.18
C ARG A 64 -12.30 -14.12 12.33
N GLY A 65 -12.28 -15.37 11.89
CA GLY A 65 -13.37 -15.97 11.12
C GLY A 65 -13.75 -15.20 9.88
N ALA A 66 -14.99 -14.75 9.79
CA ALA A 66 -15.51 -13.99 8.65
C ALA A 66 -15.17 -12.48 8.68
N THR A 67 -14.74 -11.95 9.83
CA THR A 67 -14.53 -10.50 10.01
C THR A 67 -13.61 -9.85 8.97
N PRO A 68 -12.43 -10.40 8.62
CA PRO A 68 -11.58 -9.77 7.61
C PRO A 68 -12.23 -9.73 6.22
N TRP A 69 -13.11 -10.68 5.91
CA TRP A 69 -13.82 -10.73 4.63
C TRP A 69 -14.91 -9.67 4.56
N VAL A 70 -15.71 -9.54 5.63
CA VAL A 70 -16.80 -8.55 5.73
C VAL A 70 -16.24 -7.13 5.78
N LEU A 71 -15.26 -6.87 6.64
CA LEU A 71 -14.62 -5.55 6.72
C LEU A 71 -13.87 -5.20 5.42
N GLY A 72 -13.26 -6.21 4.79
CA GLY A 72 -12.60 -6.03 3.50
C GLY A 72 -13.60 -5.64 2.40
N LEU A 73 -14.72 -6.33 2.32
CA LEU A 73 -15.79 -6.00 1.37
C LEU A 73 -16.34 -4.59 1.62
N GLY A 74 -16.62 -4.26 2.89
CA GLY A 74 -17.06 -2.91 3.26
C GLY A 74 -16.07 -1.84 2.83
N ALA A 75 -14.77 -2.03 3.07
CA ALA A 75 -13.73 -1.08 2.68
C ALA A 75 -13.59 -0.94 1.15
N VAL A 76 -13.74 -2.03 0.39
CA VAL A 76 -13.70 -1.99 -1.09
C VAL A 76 -14.91 -1.23 -1.64
N LEU A 77 -16.09 -1.46 -1.09
CA LEU A 77 -17.33 -0.83 -1.56
C LEU A 77 -17.50 0.61 -1.05
N ALA A 78 -16.90 0.95 0.09
CA ALA A 78 -17.08 2.26 0.72
C ALA A 78 -16.64 3.42 -0.19
N ALA A 79 -15.47 3.32 -0.85
CA ALA A 79 -14.98 4.40 -1.70
C ALA A 79 -15.93 4.71 -2.88
N PRO A 80 -16.29 3.74 -3.74
CA PRO A 80 -17.17 4.02 -4.88
C PRO A 80 -18.58 4.43 -4.43
N LEU A 81 -19.13 3.82 -3.38
CA LEU A 81 -20.46 4.17 -2.88
C LEU A 81 -20.51 5.59 -2.30
N LEU A 82 -19.54 5.95 -1.47
CA LEU A 82 -19.47 7.30 -0.90
C LEU A 82 -19.19 8.35 -1.98
N SER A 83 -18.32 8.05 -2.95
CA SER A 83 -18.09 8.95 -4.08
C SER A 83 -19.34 9.16 -4.94
N ALA A 84 -20.10 8.10 -5.21
CA ALA A 84 -21.37 8.19 -5.94
C ALA A 84 -22.43 9.00 -5.16
N LEU A 85 -22.53 8.79 -3.84
CA LEU A 85 -23.43 9.56 -2.97
C LEU A 85 -23.05 11.06 -2.93
N LEU A 86 -21.75 11.35 -2.90
CA LEU A 86 -21.28 12.74 -2.95
C LEU A 86 -21.63 13.41 -4.28
N GLN A 87 -21.52 12.70 -5.39
CA GLN A 87 -21.85 13.23 -6.71
C GLN A 87 -23.36 13.48 -6.86
N SER A 88 -24.20 12.61 -6.29
CA SER A 88 -25.66 12.70 -6.44
C SER A 88 -26.34 13.63 -5.42
N HIS A 89 -25.87 13.67 -4.17
CA HIS A 89 -26.54 14.34 -3.06
C HIS A 89 -25.59 15.20 -2.20
N GLY A 90 -24.28 15.20 -2.50
CA GLY A 90 -23.28 15.91 -1.69
C GLY A 90 -23.32 17.43 -1.87
N SER A 91 -22.99 18.15 -0.81
CA SER A 91 -22.78 19.60 -0.96
C SER A 91 -21.46 19.85 -1.71
N PRO A 92 -21.39 20.88 -2.58
CA PRO A 92 -20.15 21.23 -3.28
C PRO A 92 -18.96 21.47 -2.33
N ALA A 93 -19.22 22.04 -1.14
CA ALA A 93 -18.21 22.30 -0.14
C ALA A 93 -17.60 21.00 0.43
N LEU A 94 -18.42 19.98 0.69
CA LEU A 94 -17.95 18.68 1.15
C LEU A 94 -17.14 17.96 0.07
N GLY A 95 -17.58 18.01 -1.17
CA GLY A 95 -16.85 17.47 -2.32
C GLY A 95 -15.46 18.12 -2.46
N ALA A 96 -15.39 19.45 -2.41
CA ALA A 96 -14.13 20.19 -2.46
C ALA A 96 -13.20 19.86 -1.28
N ALA A 97 -13.73 19.70 -0.07
CA ALA A 97 -12.95 19.32 1.11
C ALA A 97 -12.33 17.93 0.94
N LEU A 98 -13.10 16.92 0.51
CA LEU A 98 -12.62 15.55 0.30
C LEU A 98 -11.66 15.45 -0.90
N GLN A 99 -11.79 16.32 -1.91
CA GLN A 99 -10.88 16.43 -3.03
C GLN A 99 -9.54 17.09 -2.64
N SER A 100 -9.49 17.80 -1.51
CA SER A 100 -8.26 18.45 -1.04
C SER A 100 -7.15 17.44 -0.72
N ARG A 101 -5.88 17.86 -0.78
CA ARG A 101 -4.71 17.00 -0.44
C ARG A 101 -4.76 16.44 0.98
N TRP A 102 -5.47 17.07 1.89
CA TRP A 102 -5.59 16.65 3.28
C TRP A 102 -6.52 15.46 3.47
N TRP A 103 -7.48 15.23 2.57
CA TRP A 103 -8.49 14.19 2.70
C TRP A 103 -8.52 13.18 1.55
N ASN A 104 -7.92 13.49 0.40
CA ASN A 104 -7.94 12.61 -0.76
C ASN A 104 -7.28 11.24 -0.52
N TRP A 105 -6.44 11.13 0.52
CA TRP A 105 -5.83 9.86 0.93
C TRP A 105 -6.86 8.81 1.40
N LEU A 106 -8.06 9.23 1.82
CA LEU A 106 -9.15 8.30 2.16
C LEU A 106 -9.65 7.51 0.95
N GLY A 107 -9.64 8.10 -0.25
CA GLY A 107 -10.13 7.50 -1.48
C GLY A 107 -11.59 7.82 -1.81
N VAL A 108 -12.20 8.74 -1.06
CA VAL A 108 -13.56 9.25 -1.33
C VAL A 108 -13.40 10.56 -2.09
N VAL A 109 -13.24 10.46 -3.41
CA VAL A 109 -12.99 11.59 -4.29
C VAL A 109 -13.91 11.51 -5.50
N THR A 110 -14.25 12.66 -6.08
CA THR A 110 -15.05 12.75 -7.31
C THR A 110 -14.20 12.66 -8.56
N GLU A 111 -12.94 13.13 -8.47
CA GLU A 111 -11.97 13.10 -9.55
C GLU A 111 -10.60 12.63 -9.02
N LYS A 112 -9.80 11.98 -9.87
CA LYS A 112 -8.45 11.57 -9.50
C LYS A 112 -7.59 12.80 -9.19
N PRO A 113 -6.91 12.86 -8.03
CA PRO A 113 -6.00 13.95 -7.71
C PRO A 113 -4.85 14.07 -8.73
N PRO A 114 -4.38 15.30 -9.04
CA PRO A 114 -3.23 15.52 -9.90
C PRO A 114 -1.93 15.13 -9.18
N THR A 115 -1.57 13.85 -9.23
CA THR A 115 -0.36 13.30 -8.61
C THR A 115 0.16 12.12 -9.40
N GLU A 116 1.48 11.93 -9.42
CA GLU A 116 2.14 10.85 -10.17
C GLU A 116 1.85 9.45 -9.59
N ASP A 117 1.65 9.36 -8.28
CA ASP A 117 1.26 8.11 -7.61
C ASP A 117 0.17 8.41 -6.57
N TRP A 118 -0.93 7.66 -6.65
CA TRP A 118 -2.03 7.79 -5.71
C TRP A 118 -2.64 6.43 -5.40
N VAL A 119 -2.45 6.01 -4.16
CA VAL A 119 -3.02 4.77 -3.63
C VAL A 119 -3.75 5.11 -2.34
N PRO A 120 -5.04 5.43 -2.44
CA PRO A 120 -5.84 5.81 -1.28
C PRO A 120 -6.05 4.65 -0.32
N LEU A 121 -6.41 4.96 0.92
CA LEU A 121 -6.69 3.96 1.95
C LEU A 121 -7.82 3.01 1.53
N LEU A 122 -8.94 3.57 1.07
CA LEU A 122 -10.04 2.83 0.48
C LEU A 122 -9.88 2.83 -1.05
N PRO A 123 -9.98 1.74 -1.73
CA PRO A 123 -10.38 0.38 -1.34
C PRO A 123 -9.22 -0.54 -0.89
N TRP A 124 -7.96 -0.11 -0.94
CA TRP A 124 -6.78 -0.96 -0.76
C TRP A 124 -6.67 -1.59 0.63
N LEU A 125 -7.20 -0.92 1.66
CA LEU A 125 -7.34 -1.53 3.00
C LEU A 125 -8.19 -2.80 2.94
N GLY A 126 -9.24 -2.80 2.12
CA GLY A 126 -10.09 -3.98 1.94
C GLY A 126 -9.33 -5.16 1.34
N VAL A 127 -8.53 -4.93 0.31
CA VAL A 127 -7.66 -5.94 -0.30
C VAL A 127 -6.65 -6.49 0.72
N MET A 128 -6.07 -5.59 1.54
CA MET A 128 -5.13 -5.99 2.58
C MET A 128 -5.77 -6.80 3.70
N LEU A 129 -7.01 -6.48 4.09
CA LEU A 129 -7.81 -7.27 5.06
C LEU A 129 -8.13 -8.66 4.50
N TRP A 130 -8.50 -8.78 3.23
CA TRP A 130 -8.68 -10.08 2.58
C TRP A 130 -7.39 -10.89 2.55
N GLY A 131 -6.26 -10.26 2.25
CA GLY A 131 -4.94 -10.90 2.33
C GLY A 131 -4.61 -11.40 3.74
N ALA A 132 -4.96 -10.63 4.78
CA ALA A 132 -4.80 -11.04 6.17
C ALA A 132 -5.71 -12.23 6.53
N GLY A 133 -6.96 -12.21 6.09
CA GLY A 133 -7.92 -13.31 6.27
C GLY A 133 -7.45 -14.58 5.57
N ALA A 134 -7.05 -14.48 4.31
CA ALA A 134 -6.52 -15.60 3.54
C ALA A 134 -5.26 -16.21 4.18
N ALA A 135 -4.36 -15.35 4.68
CA ALA A 135 -3.15 -15.79 5.38
C ALA A 135 -3.47 -16.55 6.67
N GLN A 136 -4.45 -16.11 7.46
CA GLN A 136 -4.89 -16.80 8.67
C GLN A 136 -5.53 -18.16 8.33
N TRP A 137 -6.46 -18.17 7.38
CA TRP A 137 -7.11 -19.39 6.92
C TRP A 137 -6.10 -20.43 6.40
N TRP A 138 -5.13 -19.99 5.58
CA TRP A 138 -4.05 -20.84 5.11
C TRP A 138 -3.18 -21.38 6.24
N TRP A 139 -2.83 -20.52 7.21
CA TRP A 139 -2.01 -20.89 8.36
C TRP A 139 -2.70 -21.96 9.22
N GLN A 140 -3.97 -21.77 9.55
CA GLN A 140 -4.76 -22.72 10.34
C GLN A 140 -4.83 -24.09 9.68
N ARG A 141 -4.91 -24.15 8.37
CA ARG A 141 -4.94 -25.43 7.64
C ARG A 141 -3.56 -26.10 7.52
N ARG A 142 -2.47 -25.38 7.66
CA ARG A 142 -1.10 -25.91 7.56
C ARG A 142 -0.55 -26.41 8.89
N THR A 143 -1.02 -25.98 10.03
CA THR A 143 -0.54 -26.41 11.36
C THR A 143 -0.71 -27.90 11.61
N SER A 144 -1.52 -28.60 10.80
CA SER A 144 -1.69 -30.06 10.83
C SER A 144 -0.67 -30.82 9.95
N ARG A 145 0.23 -30.16 9.23
CA ARG A 145 1.21 -30.80 8.35
C ARG A 145 2.62 -30.65 8.90
N ALA A 146 3.38 -31.77 8.90
CA ALA A 146 4.77 -31.81 9.31
C ALA A 146 5.61 -30.69 8.68
N VAL A 147 6.58 -30.18 9.44
CA VAL A 147 7.53 -29.13 9.00
C VAL A 147 8.23 -29.61 7.72
N ARG A 148 7.80 -29.06 6.60
CA ARG A 148 8.40 -29.30 5.29
C ARG A 148 9.57 -28.34 5.11
N THR A 149 10.75 -28.83 4.79
CA THR A 149 11.90 -27.99 4.41
C THR A 149 11.54 -27.18 3.17
N ALA A 150 11.83 -25.88 3.22
CA ALA A 150 11.54 -24.99 2.10
C ALA A 150 12.28 -25.43 0.84
N GLY A 151 11.57 -25.63 -0.26
CA GLY A 151 12.14 -25.96 -1.55
C GLY A 151 12.98 -24.81 -2.15
N ALA A 152 13.72 -25.09 -3.22
CA ALA A 152 14.56 -24.09 -3.90
C ALA A 152 13.72 -22.88 -4.38
N ALA A 153 12.54 -23.13 -4.97
CA ALA A 153 11.63 -22.09 -5.41
C ALA A 153 11.09 -21.19 -4.25
N GLU A 154 10.76 -21.81 -3.12
CA GLU A 154 10.31 -21.06 -1.93
C GLU A 154 11.42 -20.16 -1.37
N ARG A 155 12.67 -20.64 -1.38
CA ARG A 155 13.86 -19.86 -0.98
C ARG A 155 14.13 -18.71 -1.94
N ALA A 156 14.04 -18.92 -3.25
CA ALA A 156 14.20 -17.89 -4.27
C ALA A 156 13.13 -16.80 -4.13
N LEU A 157 11.84 -17.17 -3.96
CA LEU A 157 10.75 -16.23 -3.73
C LEU A 157 10.94 -15.44 -2.43
N ALA A 158 11.41 -16.08 -1.36
CA ALA A 158 11.71 -15.40 -0.10
C ALA A 158 12.86 -14.39 -0.26
N LEU A 159 13.87 -14.71 -1.06
CA LEU A 159 14.97 -13.80 -1.39
C LEU A 159 14.47 -12.59 -2.17
N LEU A 160 13.70 -12.79 -3.24
CA LEU A 160 13.07 -11.71 -4.01
C LEU A 160 12.17 -10.82 -3.12
N GLY A 161 11.38 -11.43 -2.25
CA GLY A 161 10.55 -10.70 -1.29
C GLY A 161 11.34 -9.84 -0.31
N ARG A 162 12.57 -10.23 0.05
CA ARG A 162 13.45 -9.43 0.92
C ARG A 162 13.94 -8.14 0.24
N TRP A 163 14.13 -8.18 -1.07
CA TRP A 163 14.63 -7.07 -1.87
C TRP A 163 13.52 -6.26 -2.56
N SER A 164 12.26 -6.62 -2.35
CA SER A 164 11.12 -5.99 -3.03
C SER A 164 11.05 -4.47 -2.82
N LEU A 165 11.34 -3.98 -1.61
CA LEU A 165 11.35 -2.54 -1.33
C LEU A 165 12.51 -1.83 -2.07
N SER A 166 13.70 -2.42 -2.09
CA SER A 166 14.84 -1.88 -2.82
C SER A 166 14.56 -1.83 -4.32
N TYR A 167 14.00 -2.90 -4.87
CA TYR A 167 13.58 -2.93 -6.27
C TYR A 167 12.54 -1.84 -6.56
N TYR A 168 11.53 -1.70 -5.71
CA TYR A 168 10.52 -0.65 -5.85
C TYR A 168 11.13 0.75 -5.84
N MET A 169 12.10 1.01 -4.98
CA MET A 169 12.75 2.31 -4.89
C MET A 169 13.68 2.62 -6.07
N LEU A 170 14.35 1.59 -6.62
CA LEU A 170 15.38 1.78 -7.64
C LEU A 170 14.85 1.74 -9.07
N HIS A 171 13.74 1.03 -9.34
CA HIS A 171 13.27 0.83 -10.71
C HIS A 171 12.93 2.15 -11.43
N GLN A 172 12.26 3.09 -10.78
CA GLN A 172 11.90 4.38 -11.39
C GLN A 172 13.11 5.26 -11.68
N PRO A 173 14.03 5.55 -10.72
CA PRO A 173 15.25 6.31 -11.01
C PRO A 173 16.11 5.68 -12.11
N VAL A 174 16.22 4.35 -12.13
CA VAL A 174 16.97 3.64 -13.17
C VAL A 174 16.33 3.82 -14.54
N LEU A 175 15.01 3.62 -14.65
CA LEU A 175 14.30 3.81 -15.91
C LEU A 175 14.38 5.25 -16.42
N ILE A 176 14.18 6.24 -15.53
CA ILE A 176 14.32 7.65 -15.88
C ILE A 176 15.75 7.95 -16.36
N GLY A 177 16.76 7.48 -15.63
CA GLY A 177 18.16 7.66 -16.01
C GLY A 177 18.49 7.04 -17.37
N LEU A 178 18.00 5.85 -17.66
CA LEU A 178 18.16 5.19 -18.96
C LEU A 178 17.46 5.98 -20.09
N LEU A 179 16.24 6.47 -19.85
CA LEU A 179 15.53 7.29 -20.83
C LEU A 179 16.23 8.62 -21.11
N MET A 180 16.77 9.26 -20.08
CA MET A 180 17.56 10.49 -20.24
C MET A 180 18.85 10.24 -21.03
N ALA A 181 19.56 9.16 -20.71
CA ALA A 181 20.75 8.76 -21.45
C ALA A 181 20.44 8.46 -22.93
N PHE A 182 19.38 7.70 -23.18
CA PHE A 182 18.91 7.40 -24.55
C PHE A 182 18.59 8.69 -25.34
N ARG A 183 17.84 9.61 -24.72
CA ARG A 183 17.51 10.90 -25.35
C ARG A 183 18.75 11.72 -25.67
N ALA A 184 19.73 11.78 -24.75
CA ALA A 184 20.98 12.51 -24.99
C ALA A 184 21.78 11.93 -26.16
N LEU A 185 21.83 10.59 -26.25
CA LEU A 185 22.50 9.91 -27.36
C LEU A 185 21.77 10.10 -28.70
N SER A 186 20.43 10.08 -28.70
CA SER A 186 19.61 10.28 -29.90
C SER A 186 19.63 11.74 -30.39
N ALA A 187 19.88 12.70 -29.50
CA ALA A 187 20.00 14.12 -29.88
C ALA A 187 21.40 14.49 -30.39
N ALA A 188 22.39 13.61 -30.23
CA ALA A 188 23.77 13.78 -30.69
C ALA A 188 24.01 13.23 -32.10
N HIS A 189 23.01 12.60 -32.71
CA HIS A 189 22.97 12.10 -34.09
C HIS A 189 21.96 12.88 -34.90
#